data_f5f737ac0ba0370dd03f6f239fffede4
#
_entry.id   f5f737ac0ba0370dd03f6f239fffede4
#
_cell.length_a   1.000
_cell.length_b   1.000
_cell.length_c   1.000
_cell.angle_alpha   90.00
_cell.angle_beta   90.00
_cell.angle_gamma   90.00
#
_symmetry.space_group_name_H-M   'P 1'
#
loop_
_entity.id
_entity.type
_entity.pdbx_description
1 polymer ?
#
loop_
_entity_poly.entity_id
_entity_poly.type
_entity_poly.pdbx_seq_one_letter_code
_entity_poly.pdbx_strand_id
1 'polypeptide(L)'
;MNLVFNGIHHLLRLWMVYVSLFINHGLAGKMKIVEEPNTFGLNNPFLAQGSRLQPKVNPTPVSGPAHLHRLAGKCFSFTESTYKYEFCPFHNLTQHEQSYRWNAYSGILGIWQEWEIVNNTFTGMWMRDGDTCGTRNRETKVILVCSSSSKLAQVSEPSTCLYSVTFETPLVCHPHSRLVYPTLSENLQREWDEAEQARYEDLITEQGYNNLLRDIFEDAGLLKSQKVKIKAPETAADSETHNSLQKCTEDFQKQREEIERLRALLTQHNIPLDSKQNVPDEPKSTASVTVKDPHPRGDTGLIDML
;
A
#
# COMPACT_ATOMS: atom_id res chain seq x y z
N MET A 1 59.28 -1.52 -69.86
CA MET A 1 59.76 -1.34 -68.47
C MET A 1 58.93 -0.38 -67.68
N ASN A 2 58.19 0.56 -68.29
CA ASN A 2 57.39 1.59 -67.61
C ASN A 2 55.99 1.11 -67.07
N LEU A 3 55.43 0.03 -67.61
CA LEU A 3 54.12 -0.50 -67.15
C LEU A 3 54.21 -1.26 -65.81
N VAL A 4 55.31 -1.88 -65.51
CA VAL A 4 55.51 -2.63 -64.25
C VAL A 4 55.74 -1.65 -63.08
N PHE A 5 56.42 -0.55 -63.31
CA PHE A 5 56.71 0.47 -62.32
C PHE A 5 55.39 1.19 -61.88
N ASN A 6 54.48 1.50 -62.83
CA ASN A 6 53.19 2.13 -62.50
C ASN A 6 52.28 1.18 -61.68
N GLY A 7 52.31 -0.11 -61.94
CA GLY A 7 51.57 -1.12 -61.19
C GLY A 7 52.02 -1.22 -59.73
N ILE A 8 53.34 -1.19 -59.50
CA ILE A 8 53.91 -1.25 -58.13
C ILE A 8 53.59 0.03 -57.35
N HIS A 9 53.64 1.20 -58.00
CA HIS A 9 53.22 2.48 -57.32
C HIS A 9 51.72 2.51 -56.96
N HIS A 10 50.87 1.95 -57.79
CA HIS A 10 49.43 1.85 -57.46
C HIS A 10 49.19 0.90 -56.31
N LEU A 11 49.86 -0.26 -56.30
CA LEU A 11 49.76 -1.21 -55.19
C LEU A 11 50.30 -0.64 -53.87
N LEU A 12 51.39 0.10 -53.88
CA LEU A 12 51.96 0.77 -52.72
C LEU A 12 51.01 1.88 -52.18
N ARG A 13 50.34 2.67 -53.04
CA ARG A 13 49.37 3.63 -52.64
C ARG A 13 48.12 2.98 -52.02
N LEU A 14 47.61 1.93 -52.61
CA LEU A 14 46.48 1.17 -52.04
C LEU A 14 46.86 0.55 -50.69
N TRP A 15 48.07 0.04 -50.55
CA TRP A 15 48.57 -0.51 -49.29
C TRP A 15 48.70 0.56 -48.19
N MET A 16 49.22 1.76 -48.54
CA MET A 16 49.34 2.91 -47.64
C MET A 16 47.96 3.40 -47.20
N VAL A 17 46.96 3.44 -48.10
CA VAL A 17 45.58 3.80 -47.75
C VAL A 17 44.97 2.74 -46.84
N TYR A 18 45.21 1.46 -47.11
CA TYR A 18 44.73 0.35 -46.28
C TYR A 18 45.33 0.41 -44.87
N VAL A 19 46.64 0.63 -44.77
CA VAL A 19 47.33 0.78 -43.47
C VAL A 19 46.87 2.02 -42.72
N SER A 20 46.61 3.13 -43.40
CA SER A 20 46.09 4.33 -42.75
C SER A 20 44.62 4.16 -42.24
N LEU A 21 43.83 3.35 -42.93
CA LEU A 21 42.45 3.01 -42.47
C LEU A 21 42.48 2.10 -41.22
N PHE A 22 43.47 1.20 -41.13
CA PHE A 22 43.66 0.35 -39.95
C PHE A 22 44.26 1.09 -38.74
N ILE A 23 45.13 2.08 -38.98
CA ILE A 23 45.74 2.89 -37.92
C ILE A 23 44.70 3.86 -37.33
N ASN A 24 43.69 4.31 -38.13
CA ASN A 24 42.58 5.13 -37.63
C ASN A 24 41.49 4.36 -36.90
N HIS A 25 41.51 3.02 -36.88
CA HIS A 25 40.79 2.23 -35.90
C HIS A 25 41.59 2.25 -34.58
N GLY A 26 41.89 3.47 -34.12
CA GLY A 26 42.48 3.66 -32.82
C GLY A 26 41.63 2.91 -31.81
N LEU A 27 42.28 2.06 -31.04
CA LEU A 27 41.76 1.47 -29.82
C LEU A 27 41.03 2.54 -29.04
N ALA A 28 39.71 2.67 -29.27
CA ALA A 28 38.82 3.35 -28.34
C ALA A 28 38.88 2.52 -27.05
N GLY A 29 39.87 2.81 -26.25
CA GLY A 29 39.95 2.26 -24.91
C GLY A 29 38.64 2.58 -24.22
N LYS A 30 37.91 1.53 -23.86
CA LYS A 30 36.72 1.67 -23.00
C LYS A 30 37.17 2.47 -21.79
N MET A 31 36.78 3.74 -21.70
CA MET A 31 37.01 4.52 -20.50
C MET A 31 36.25 3.83 -19.37
N LYS A 32 37.01 3.06 -18.57
CA LYS A 32 36.51 2.59 -17.31
C LYS A 32 36.45 3.83 -16.43
N ILE A 33 35.25 4.29 -16.11
CA ILE A 33 35.05 5.24 -15.03
C ILE A 33 35.53 4.48 -13.79
N VAL A 34 36.77 4.74 -13.38
CA VAL A 34 37.22 4.36 -12.05
C VAL A 34 36.58 5.43 -11.17
N GLU A 35 35.50 5.08 -10.53
CA GLU A 35 35.09 5.82 -9.35
C GLU A 35 36.25 5.75 -8.39
N GLU A 36 37.03 6.81 -8.32
CA GLU A 36 38.01 6.93 -7.23
C GLU A 36 37.20 6.81 -5.95
N PRO A 37 37.53 5.83 -5.07
CA PRO A 37 36.89 5.77 -3.78
C PRO A 37 37.13 7.12 -3.15
N ASN A 38 36.03 7.84 -2.90
CA ASN A 38 36.09 9.19 -2.34
C ASN A 38 36.65 9.09 -0.92
N THR A 39 37.97 8.97 -0.82
CA THR A 39 38.70 8.80 0.43
C THR A 39 38.62 10.04 1.33
N PHE A 40 38.14 11.17 0.78
CA PHE A 40 37.92 12.41 1.55
C PHE A 40 36.81 12.29 2.58
N GLY A 41 35.89 11.30 2.48
CA GLY A 41 34.82 11.08 3.45
C GLY A 41 35.09 9.92 4.42
N LEU A 42 36.02 9.01 4.13
CA LEU A 42 36.18 7.76 4.88
C LEU A 42 36.83 7.90 6.25
N ASN A 43 37.54 8.99 6.50
CA ASN A 43 38.25 9.22 7.74
C ASN A 43 37.71 10.39 8.59
N ASN A 44 36.56 10.97 8.22
CA ASN A 44 35.89 11.95 9.05
C ASN A 44 34.76 11.26 9.84
N PRO A 45 34.94 10.97 11.14
CA PRO A 45 33.91 10.33 11.96
C PRO A 45 32.63 11.15 12.07
N PHE A 46 32.69 12.46 11.71
CA PHE A 46 31.51 13.32 11.62
C PHE A 46 30.78 13.25 10.26
N LEU A 47 31.46 12.80 9.18
CA LEU A 47 30.85 12.57 7.87
C LEU A 47 30.39 11.13 7.68
N ALA A 48 30.95 10.17 8.40
CA ALA A 48 30.52 8.76 8.39
C ALA A 48 29.16 8.56 9.10
N GLN A 49 28.67 9.55 9.82
CA GLN A 49 27.30 9.61 10.35
C GLN A 49 26.35 10.39 9.44
N GLY A 50 26.65 10.52 8.16
CA GLY A 50 25.69 10.90 7.13
C GLY A 50 24.52 9.93 7.20
N SER A 51 23.52 10.30 7.97
CA SER A 51 22.29 9.64 8.35
C SER A 51 21.83 8.58 7.33
N ARG A 52 22.25 7.34 7.51
CA ARG A 52 21.44 6.23 7.05
C ARG A 52 20.13 6.36 7.81
N LEU A 53 19.09 6.80 7.12
CA LEU A 53 17.75 6.86 7.68
C LEU A 53 17.44 5.46 8.24
N GLN A 54 17.35 5.33 9.56
CA GLN A 54 17.06 4.06 10.19
C GLN A 54 15.55 3.99 10.44
N PRO A 55 14.85 3.09 9.77
CA PRO A 55 13.42 2.91 10.01
C PRO A 55 13.19 2.38 11.42
N LYS A 56 12.17 2.89 12.10
CA LYS A 56 11.76 2.46 13.44
C LYS A 56 11.17 1.05 13.45
N VAL A 57 10.56 0.66 12.35
CA VAL A 57 9.92 -0.65 12.13
C VAL A 57 10.34 -1.20 10.78
N ASN A 58 10.27 -2.51 10.63
CA ASN A 58 10.44 -3.13 9.32
C ASN A 58 9.16 -2.97 8.50
N PRO A 59 9.27 -2.81 7.16
CA PRO A 59 8.11 -2.86 6.28
C PRO A 59 7.41 -4.21 6.40
N THR A 60 6.08 -4.23 6.24
CA THR A 60 5.32 -5.48 6.15
C THR A 60 5.69 -6.26 4.88
N PRO A 61 5.50 -7.58 4.86
CA PRO A 61 5.72 -8.35 3.64
C PRO A 61 4.94 -7.79 2.45
N VAL A 62 5.47 -8.01 1.25
CA VAL A 62 4.78 -7.63 0.01
C VAL A 62 3.50 -8.43 -0.12
N SER A 63 2.38 -7.75 -0.34
CA SER A 63 1.04 -8.35 -0.45
C SER A 63 0.22 -7.67 -1.53
N GLY A 64 -1.00 -8.17 -1.81
CA GLY A 64 -1.92 -7.62 -2.80
C GLY A 64 -1.66 -8.14 -4.23
N PRO A 65 -2.04 -7.37 -5.27
CA PRO A 65 -2.01 -7.84 -6.65
C PRO A 65 -0.60 -8.22 -7.12
N ALA A 66 -0.42 -9.45 -7.61
CA ALA A 66 0.88 -9.99 -8.01
C ALA A 66 1.60 -9.14 -9.08
N HIS A 67 0.85 -8.49 -9.98
CA HIS A 67 1.45 -7.62 -10.99
C HIS A 67 2.05 -6.34 -10.40
N LEU A 68 1.57 -5.84 -9.23
CA LEU A 68 2.14 -4.70 -8.52
C LEU A 68 3.44 -5.08 -7.78
N HIS A 69 3.69 -6.35 -7.51
CA HIS A 69 4.94 -6.82 -6.91
C HIS A 69 6.17 -6.47 -7.77
N ARG A 70 5.97 -6.19 -9.07
CA ARG A 70 7.03 -5.70 -9.98
C ARG A 70 7.60 -4.34 -9.58
N LEU A 71 6.90 -3.61 -8.71
CA LEU A 71 7.35 -2.33 -8.16
C LEU A 71 8.29 -2.51 -6.97
N ALA A 72 8.27 -3.67 -6.31
CA ALA A 72 9.15 -3.96 -5.18
C ALA A 72 10.62 -3.88 -5.62
N GLY A 73 11.44 -3.27 -4.77
CA GLY A 73 12.87 -3.06 -5.04
C GLY A 73 13.18 -1.94 -6.06
N LYS A 74 12.17 -1.21 -6.53
CA LYS A 74 12.36 -0.01 -7.36
C LYS A 74 12.06 1.24 -6.53
N CYS A 75 12.76 2.34 -6.84
CA CYS A 75 12.50 3.63 -6.20
C CYS A 75 12.26 4.70 -7.26
N PHE A 76 11.36 5.62 -6.95
CA PHE A 76 10.93 6.70 -7.84
C PHE A 76 11.13 8.03 -7.13
N SER A 77 11.81 8.95 -7.80
CA SER A 77 12.12 10.26 -7.22
C SER A 77 11.23 11.34 -7.81
N PHE A 78 10.89 12.31 -6.97
CA PHE A 78 10.22 13.55 -7.35
C PHE A 78 10.89 14.71 -6.62
N THR A 79 11.19 15.77 -7.33
CA THR A 79 11.81 16.96 -6.75
C THR A 79 10.85 18.13 -6.86
N GLU A 80 10.56 18.75 -5.73
CA GLU A 80 9.73 19.94 -5.65
C GLU A 80 10.42 20.98 -4.77
N SER A 81 10.66 22.16 -5.33
CA SER A 81 11.37 23.23 -4.64
C SER A 81 12.75 22.75 -4.13
N THR A 82 12.96 22.78 -2.83
CA THR A 82 14.20 22.37 -2.15
C THR A 82 14.19 20.93 -1.65
N TYR A 83 13.13 20.18 -1.89
CA TYR A 83 13.00 18.82 -1.40
C TYR A 83 12.99 17.81 -2.53
N LYS A 84 13.76 16.73 -2.34
CA LYS A 84 13.69 15.50 -3.12
C LYS A 84 12.95 14.46 -2.31
N TYR A 85 11.90 13.91 -2.88
CA TYR A 85 11.15 12.78 -2.34
C TYR A 85 11.57 11.52 -3.07
N GLU A 86 11.69 10.41 -2.35
CA GLU A 86 11.99 9.11 -2.94
C GLU A 86 11.02 8.07 -2.39
N PHE A 87 10.19 7.53 -3.27
CA PHE A 87 9.20 6.51 -2.99
C PHE A 87 9.69 5.15 -3.46
N CYS A 88 9.85 4.22 -2.55
CA CYS A 88 10.17 2.82 -2.81
C CYS A 88 8.95 1.97 -2.42
N PRO A 89 8.09 1.55 -3.38
CA PRO A 89 6.89 0.75 -3.10
C PRO A 89 7.23 -0.48 -2.27
N PHE A 90 6.36 -0.82 -1.32
CA PHE A 90 6.53 -1.92 -0.35
C PHE A 90 7.75 -1.77 0.58
N HIS A 91 8.34 -0.59 0.64
CA HIS A 91 9.46 -0.30 1.52
C HIS A 91 9.25 1.00 2.31
N ASN A 92 9.54 2.16 1.73
CA ASN A 92 9.38 3.45 2.42
C ASN A 92 9.18 4.63 1.46
N LEU A 93 8.85 5.77 2.05
CA LEU A 93 8.95 7.09 1.43
C LEU A 93 9.90 7.95 2.26
N THR A 94 10.84 8.60 1.61
CA THR A 94 11.81 9.51 2.24
C THR A 94 11.75 10.89 1.64
N GLN A 95 12.15 11.88 2.43
CA GLN A 95 12.29 13.28 2.03
C GLN A 95 13.71 13.76 2.34
N HIS A 96 14.33 14.44 1.39
CA HIS A 96 15.68 14.98 1.51
C HIS A 96 15.68 16.44 1.08
N GLU A 97 16.12 17.32 1.97
CA GLU A 97 16.34 18.72 1.63
C GLU A 97 17.60 18.84 0.76
N GLN A 98 17.44 19.46 -0.41
CA GLN A 98 18.52 19.74 -1.35
C GLN A 98 19.03 21.16 -1.13
N SER A 99 19.58 21.43 0.04
CA SER A 99 20.19 22.71 0.38
C SER A 99 21.68 22.53 0.71
N TYR A 100 22.45 23.61 0.54
CA TYR A 100 23.88 23.62 0.91
C TYR A 100 24.11 23.77 2.41
N ARG A 101 23.06 23.60 3.24
CA ARG A 101 23.18 23.64 4.69
C ARG A 101 23.89 22.39 5.18
N TRP A 102 24.78 22.55 6.16
CA TRP A 102 25.48 21.41 6.75
C TRP A 102 24.52 20.43 7.48
N ASN A 103 23.35 20.90 7.88
CA ASN A 103 22.30 20.11 8.57
C ASN A 103 21.02 20.04 7.71
N ALA A 104 21.16 19.85 6.41
CA ALA A 104 20.02 19.65 5.52
C ALA A 104 19.12 18.52 6.05
N TYR A 105 17.80 18.75 6.04
CA TYR A 105 16.84 17.79 6.56
C TYR A 105 16.80 16.53 5.69
N SER A 106 16.79 15.37 6.36
CA SER A 106 16.48 14.09 5.76
C SER A 106 15.62 13.29 6.72
N GLY A 107 14.54 12.69 6.23
CA GLY A 107 13.63 11.96 7.08
C GLY A 107 12.77 10.93 6.34
N ILE A 108 12.27 9.96 7.11
CA ILE A 108 11.34 8.95 6.64
C ILE A 108 9.91 9.47 6.85
N LEU A 109 9.15 9.60 5.76
CA LEU A 109 7.75 10.07 5.78
C LEU A 109 6.77 8.93 6.05
N GLY A 110 7.19 7.69 5.88
CA GLY A 110 6.41 6.50 6.19
C GLY A 110 7.07 5.23 5.68
N ILE A 111 6.70 4.11 6.30
CA ILE A 111 7.17 2.76 6.01
C ILE A 111 5.94 1.94 5.60
N TRP A 112 6.09 1.08 4.59
CA TRP A 112 5.01 0.25 4.07
C TRP A 112 4.36 -0.59 5.17
N GLN A 113 3.02 -0.52 5.28
CA GLN A 113 2.27 -1.29 6.26
C GLN A 113 1.04 -2.01 5.71
N GLU A 114 0.19 -1.34 4.94
CA GLU A 114 -1.10 -1.89 4.55
C GLU A 114 -1.65 -1.24 3.29
N TRP A 115 -2.63 -1.89 2.69
CA TRP A 115 -3.37 -1.34 1.56
C TRP A 115 -4.47 -0.38 2.01
N GLU A 116 -4.77 0.59 1.16
CA GLU A 116 -6.02 1.34 1.21
C GLU A 116 -7.02 0.62 0.33
N ILE A 117 -8.05 0.03 0.93
CA ILE A 117 -9.10 -0.70 0.24
C ILE A 117 -10.40 0.08 0.37
N VAL A 118 -10.99 0.46 -0.76
CA VAL A 118 -12.29 1.14 -0.82
C VAL A 118 -13.14 0.42 -1.86
N ASN A 119 -14.38 0.08 -1.50
CA ASN A 119 -15.31 -0.65 -2.37
C ASN A 119 -14.65 -1.90 -2.98
N ASN A 120 -14.02 -2.71 -2.13
CA ASN A 120 -13.36 -3.97 -2.51
C ASN A 120 -12.27 -3.83 -3.58
N THR A 121 -11.68 -2.63 -3.65
CA THR A 121 -10.65 -2.26 -4.64
C THR A 121 -9.45 -1.64 -3.96
N PHE A 122 -8.25 -2.04 -4.36
CA PHE A 122 -7.00 -1.41 -3.94
C PHE A 122 -6.90 0.00 -4.54
N THR A 123 -7.02 1.02 -3.72
CA THR A 123 -6.97 2.42 -4.15
C THR A 123 -5.64 3.09 -3.85
N GLY A 124 -4.90 2.59 -2.88
CA GLY A 124 -3.63 3.17 -2.46
C GLY A 124 -2.87 2.31 -1.48
N MET A 125 -1.78 2.86 -0.98
CA MET A 125 -0.87 2.22 -0.03
C MET A 125 -0.71 3.13 1.19
N TRP A 126 -0.78 2.57 2.38
CA TRP A 126 -0.44 3.28 3.61
C TRP A 126 1.01 3.01 4.01
N MET A 127 1.76 4.09 4.09
CA MET A 127 3.11 4.13 4.64
C MET A 127 3.03 4.83 6.00
N ARG A 128 3.17 4.08 7.09
CA ARG A 128 3.04 4.60 8.46
C ARG A 128 4.37 4.54 9.21
N ASP A 129 4.37 4.93 10.47
CA ASP A 129 5.51 4.84 11.38
C ASP A 129 6.81 5.46 10.82
N GLY A 130 6.67 6.57 10.11
CA GLY A 130 7.78 7.43 9.72
C GLY A 130 8.43 8.12 10.93
N ASP A 131 9.29 9.10 10.68
CA ASP A 131 9.96 9.85 11.72
C ASP A 131 8.99 10.60 12.62
N THR A 132 9.41 10.82 13.86
CA THR A 132 8.61 11.54 14.85
C THR A 132 8.32 12.96 14.37
N CYS A 133 7.07 13.38 14.52
CA CYS A 133 6.58 14.69 14.16
C CYS A 133 5.69 15.22 15.30
N GLY A 134 6.29 15.87 16.28
CA GLY A 134 5.60 16.27 17.49
C GLY A 134 5.16 15.07 18.32
N THR A 135 3.85 14.91 18.53
CA THR A 135 3.25 13.83 19.35
C THR A 135 2.94 12.56 18.57
N ARG A 136 3.08 12.58 17.22
CA ARG A 136 2.75 11.45 16.35
C ARG A 136 3.91 11.16 15.37
N ASN A 137 3.86 10.02 14.72
CA ASN A 137 4.76 9.71 13.62
C ASN A 137 4.23 10.30 12.30
N ARG A 138 5.14 10.51 11.33
CA ARG A 138 4.76 10.84 9.97
C ARG A 138 4.09 9.65 9.31
N GLU A 139 3.07 9.94 8.50
CA GLU A 139 2.33 8.96 7.74
C GLU A 139 2.13 9.46 6.31
N THR A 140 2.11 8.55 5.37
CA THR A 140 1.87 8.87 3.96
C THR A 140 0.81 7.95 3.37
N LYS A 141 -0.19 8.54 2.74
CA LYS A 141 -1.12 7.85 1.85
C LYS A 141 -0.64 7.98 0.42
N VAL A 142 -0.32 6.88 -0.23
CA VAL A 142 0.04 6.82 -1.65
C VAL A 142 -1.19 6.45 -2.46
N ILE A 143 -1.60 7.31 -3.37
CA ILE A 143 -2.75 7.12 -4.26
C ILE A 143 -2.23 6.57 -5.60
N LEU A 144 -2.79 5.46 -6.06
CA LEU A 144 -2.41 4.83 -7.32
C LEU A 144 -3.26 5.36 -8.47
N VAL A 145 -2.62 5.92 -9.48
CA VAL A 145 -3.27 6.52 -10.65
C VAL A 145 -2.77 5.88 -11.94
N CYS A 146 -3.70 5.60 -12.85
CA CYS A 146 -3.37 5.09 -14.19
C CYS A 146 -2.61 6.14 -15.00
N SER A 147 -1.48 5.73 -15.58
CA SER A 147 -0.69 6.55 -16.50
C SER A 147 0.17 5.67 -17.41
N SER A 148 0.74 6.23 -18.46
CA SER A 148 1.59 5.50 -19.42
C SER A 148 2.94 5.05 -18.86
N SER A 149 3.40 5.66 -17.75
CA SER A 149 4.70 5.32 -17.13
C SER A 149 4.61 5.35 -15.61
N SER A 150 5.49 4.59 -14.95
CA SER A 150 5.58 4.60 -13.49
C SER A 150 6.44 5.77 -13.03
N LYS A 151 5.86 6.66 -12.23
CA LYS A 151 6.55 7.82 -11.65
C LYS A 151 5.85 8.34 -10.40
N LEU A 152 6.61 8.98 -9.54
CA LEU A 152 6.10 9.83 -8.46
C LEU A 152 5.68 11.16 -9.08
N ALA A 153 4.39 11.49 -9.07
CA ALA A 153 3.86 12.63 -9.79
C ALA A 153 3.63 13.86 -8.91
N GLN A 154 3.22 13.65 -7.67
CA GLN A 154 2.90 14.72 -6.74
C GLN A 154 3.11 14.29 -5.30
N VAL A 155 3.57 15.21 -4.47
CA VAL A 155 3.63 15.08 -3.03
C VAL A 155 2.97 16.30 -2.39
N SER A 156 2.18 16.11 -1.36
CA SER A 156 1.55 17.19 -0.59
C SER A 156 1.44 16.81 0.88
N GLU A 157 1.31 17.79 1.75
CA GLU A 157 1.07 17.61 3.18
C GLU A 157 -0.27 18.26 3.54
N PRO A 158 -1.42 17.55 3.35
CA PRO A 158 -2.74 18.10 3.60
C PRO A 158 -3.00 18.46 5.06
N SER A 159 -2.30 17.82 5.97
CA SER A 159 -2.27 18.21 7.39
C SER A 159 -0.90 17.88 7.97
N THR A 160 -0.51 18.56 9.02
CA THR A 160 0.80 18.39 9.66
C THR A 160 1.09 16.91 9.93
N CYS A 161 2.23 16.41 9.44
CA CYS A 161 2.70 15.02 9.57
C CYS A 161 1.92 13.97 8.77
N LEU A 162 0.93 14.36 7.99
CA LEU A 162 0.21 13.49 7.09
C LEU A 162 0.47 13.92 5.65
N TYR A 163 1.08 13.03 4.89
CA TYR A 163 1.44 13.26 3.49
C TYR A 163 0.47 12.52 2.57
N SER A 164 0.23 13.12 1.41
CA SER A 164 -0.51 12.52 0.31
C SER A 164 0.37 12.53 -0.93
N VAL A 165 0.50 11.37 -1.54
CA VAL A 165 1.38 11.13 -2.68
C VAL A 165 0.60 10.54 -3.83
N THR A 166 0.77 11.08 -5.03
CA THR A 166 0.22 10.50 -6.26
C THR A 166 1.32 9.72 -6.97
N PHE A 167 1.12 8.41 -7.08
CA PHE A 167 1.99 7.52 -7.83
C PHE A 167 1.27 7.07 -9.11
N GLU A 168 1.79 7.47 -10.24
CA GLU A 168 1.30 7.08 -11.55
C GLU A 168 1.95 5.78 -12.01
N THR A 169 1.15 4.88 -12.59
CA THR A 169 1.68 3.63 -13.15
C THR A 169 0.70 3.00 -14.14
N PRO A 170 1.19 2.36 -15.23
CA PRO A 170 0.33 1.61 -16.15
C PRO A 170 -0.26 0.34 -15.52
N LEU A 171 0.29 -0.13 -14.40
CA LEU A 171 -0.12 -1.37 -13.75
C LEU A 171 -1.52 -1.31 -13.14
N VAL A 172 -2.11 -0.13 -12.98
CA VAL A 172 -3.46 0.07 -12.42
C VAL A 172 -4.47 0.57 -13.44
N CYS A 173 -4.13 0.55 -14.74
CA CYS A 173 -5.01 1.05 -15.79
C CYS A 173 -6.15 0.11 -16.15
N HIS A 174 -5.92 -1.19 -16.02
CA HIS A 174 -6.97 -2.16 -16.31
C HIS A 174 -8.06 -2.11 -15.23
N PRO A 175 -9.36 -2.08 -15.56
CA PRO A 175 -10.44 -1.97 -14.58
C PRO A 175 -10.38 -3.02 -13.47
N HIS A 176 -10.00 -4.25 -13.80
CA HIS A 176 -9.93 -5.36 -12.84
C HIS A 176 -8.57 -5.52 -12.15
N SER A 177 -7.58 -4.69 -12.51
CA SER A 177 -6.23 -4.82 -11.93
C SER A 177 -6.13 -4.53 -10.44
N ARG A 178 -7.16 -3.91 -9.87
CA ARG A 178 -7.20 -3.49 -8.46
C ARG A 178 -8.24 -4.22 -7.62
N LEU A 179 -8.90 -5.26 -8.17
CA LEU A 179 -9.87 -6.03 -7.41
C LEU A 179 -9.18 -6.83 -6.29
N VAL A 180 -9.78 -6.83 -5.11
CA VAL A 180 -9.25 -7.56 -3.95
C VAL A 180 -9.54 -9.05 -4.07
N TYR A 181 -10.78 -9.42 -4.37
CA TYR A 181 -11.26 -10.81 -4.40
C TYR A 181 -10.32 -11.78 -5.14
N PRO A 182 -9.82 -11.49 -6.37
CA PRO A 182 -8.94 -12.41 -7.09
C PRO A 182 -7.56 -12.59 -6.46
N THR A 183 -7.18 -11.76 -5.48
CA THR A 183 -5.87 -11.86 -4.81
C THR A 183 -5.90 -12.73 -3.56
N LEU A 184 -7.10 -13.11 -3.12
CA LEU A 184 -7.31 -13.92 -1.93
C LEU A 184 -7.06 -15.40 -2.20
N SER A 185 -6.69 -16.14 -1.16
CA SER A 185 -6.65 -17.61 -1.21
C SER A 185 -8.06 -18.19 -1.36
N GLU A 186 -8.19 -19.41 -1.88
CA GLU A 186 -9.49 -20.10 -2.07
C GLU A 186 -10.32 -20.17 -0.77
N ASN A 187 -9.67 -20.31 0.37
CA ASN A 187 -10.37 -20.31 1.67
C ASN A 187 -10.99 -18.96 1.97
N LEU A 188 -10.22 -17.87 1.80
CA LEU A 188 -10.71 -16.51 2.07
C LEU A 188 -11.73 -16.06 1.03
N GLN A 189 -11.64 -16.52 -0.22
CA GLN A 189 -12.68 -16.31 -1.23
C GLN A 189 -14.00 -16.96 -0.82
N ARG A 190 -13.94 -18.19 -0.28
CA ARG A 190 -15.13 -18.88 0.22
C ARG A 190 -15.74 -18.17 1.42
N GLU A 191 -14.92 -17.72 2.39
CA GLU A 191 -15.40 -16.92 3.52
C GLU A 191 -16.08 -15.62 3.07
N TRP A 192 -15.53 -14.99 2.03
CA TRP A 192 -16.17 -13.81 1.43
C TRP A 192 -17.51 -14.18 0.79
N ASP A 193 -17.57 -15.26 -0.02
CA ASP A 193 -18.81 -15.70 -0.66
C ASP A 193 -19.89 -16.04 0.39
N GLU A 194 -19.51 -16.66 1.52
CA GLU A 194 -20.41 -16.91 2.66
C GLU A 194 -20.91 -15.61 3.30
N ALA A 195 -20.05 -14.60 3.45
CA ALA A 195 -20.43 -13.29 3.97
C ALA A 195 -21.39 -12.56 3.01
N GLU A 196 -21.16 -12.63 1.68
CA GLU A 196 -22.06 -12.08 0.65
C GLU A 196 -23.43 -12.77 0.69
N GLN A 197 -23.45 -14.11 0.83
CA GLN A 197 -24.68 -14.87 0.95
C GLN A 197 -25.45 -14.47 2.22
N ALA A 198 -24.79 -14.41 3.36
CA ALA A 198 -25.42 -14.01 4.62
C ALA A 198 -25.98 -12.59 4.58
N ARG A 199 -25.31 -11.67 3.86
CA ARG A 199 -25.82 -10.32 3.62
C ARG A 199 -27.03 -10.33 2.70
N TYR A 200 -27.00 -11.10 1.63
CA TYR A 200 -28.11 -11.23 0.68
C TYR A 200 -29.37 -11.80 1.34
N GLU A 201 -29.21 -12.71 2.29
CA GLU A 201 -30.29 -13.34 3.07
C GLU A 201 -30.73 -12.50 4.29
N ASP A 202 -30.20 -11.27 4.45
CA ASP A 202 -30.46 -10.39 5.59
C ASP A 202 -30.11 -11.02 6.97
N LEU A 203 -29.21 -12.00 7.00
CA LEU A 203 -28.75 -12.64 8.22
C LEU A 203 -27.76 -11.79 9.00
N ILE A 204 -27.08 -10.89 8.34
CA ILE A 204 -26.10 -9.98 8.93
C ILE A 204 -26.36 -8.54 8.51
N THR A 205 -26.01 -7.61 9.40
CA THR A 205 -26.10 -6.17 9.10
C THR A 205 -24.96 -5.74 8.17
N GLU A 206 -25.11 -4.58 7.53
CA GLU A 206 -24.03 -3.93 6.74
C GLU A 206 -22.75 -3.78 7.56
N GLN A 207 -22.85 -3.40 8.84
CA GLN A 207 -21.70 -3.30 9.72
C GLN A 207 -21.07 -4.67 9.98
N GLY A 208 -21.88 -5.71 10.18
CA GLY A 208 -21.42 -7.09 10.35
C GLY A 208 -20.65 -7.58 9.11
N TYR A 209 -21.21 -7.34 7.93
CA TYR A 209 -20.57 -7.64 6.66
C TYR A 209 -19.21 -6.93 6.51
N ASN A 210 -19.16 -5.62 6.75
CA ASN A 210 -17.91 -4.86 6.67
C ASN A 210 -16.85 -5.33 7.67
N ASN A 211 -17.26 -5.79 8.85
CA ASN A 211 -16.35 -6.37 9.84
C ASN A 211 -15.78 -7.70 9.35
N LEU A 212 -16.62 -8.60 8.79
CA LEU A 212 -16.16 -9.87 8.21
C LEU A 212 -15.19 -9.64 7.06
N LEU A 213 -15.49 -8.72 6.14
CA LEU A 213 -14.54 -8.38 5.07
C LEU A 213 -13.22 -7.85 5.61
N ARG A 214 -13.26 -7.05 6.65
CA ARG A 214 -12.05 -6.55 7.29
C ARG A 214 -11.21 -7.69 7.87
N ASP A 215 -11.82 -8.63 8.58
CA ASP A 215 -11.14 -9.80 9.13
C ASP A 215 -10.50 -10.62 8.00
N ILE A 216 -11.21 -10.86 6.90
CA ILE A 216 -10.68 -11.52 5.70
C ILE A 216 -9.44 -10.77 5.15
N PHE A 217 -9.49 -9.44 5.09
CA PHE A 217 -8.36 -8.64 4.58
C PHE A 217 -7.18 -8.62 5.55
N GLU A 218 -7.42 -8.66 6.87
CA GLU A 218 -6.39 -8.82 7.89
C GLU A 218 -5.72 -10.18 7.78
N ASP A 219 -6.50 -11.26 7.62
CA ASP A 219 -5.99 -12.64 7.49
C ASP A 219 -5.24 -12.85 6.16
N ALA A 220 -5.64 -12.13 5.10
CA ALA A 220 -4.90 -12.07 3.84
C ALA A 220 -3.59 -11.25 3.93
N GLY A 221 -3.31 -10.59 5.05
CA GLY A 221 -2.16 -9.69 5.21
C GLY A 221 -2.24 -8.44 4.35
N LEU A 222 -3.44 -8.02 3.97
CA LEU A 222 -3.69 -6.79 3.20
C LEU A 222 -3.83 -5.58 4.10
N LEU A 223 -4.40 -5.78 5.29
CA LEU A 223 -4.55 -4.79 6.34
C LEU A 223 -3.74 -5.20 7.57
N LYS A 224 -3.31 -4.20 8.33
CA LYS A 224 -2.67 -4.44 9.62
C LYS A 224 -3.74 -4.78 10.66
N SER A 225 -3.58 -5.92 11.34
CA SER A 225 -4.49 -6.32 12.41
C SER A 225 -4.54 -5.24 13.49
N GLN A 226 -5.75 -4.76 13.77
CA GLN A 226 -6.03 -3.85 14.90
C GLN A 226 -6.24 -4.61 16.21
N LYS A 227 -6.15 -5.94 16.19
CA LYS A 227 -6.20 -6.71 17.43
C LYS A 227 -5.11 -6.18 18.33
N VAL A 228 -5.51 -5.39 19.31
CA VAL A 228 -4.65 -4.96 20.42
C VAL A 228 -3.90 -6.21 20.86
N LYS A 229 -2.58 -6.22 20.69
CA LYS A 229 -1.75 -7.23 21.31
C LYS A 229 -1.88 -7.08 22.81
N ILE A 230 -2.90 -7.69 23.39
CA ILE A 230 -2.84 -8.12 24.76
C ILE A 230 -1.70 -9.14 24.72
N LYS A 231 -0.52 -8.69 25.16
CA LYS A 231 0.59 -9.61 25.43
C LYS A 231 0.05 -10.63 26.42
N ALA A 232 -0.40 -11.77 25.90
CA ALA A 232 -0.58 -12.93 26.72
C ALA A 232 0.82 -13.37 27.17
N PRO A 233 1.11 -13.45 28.45
CA PRO A 233 2.24 -14.23 28.91
C PRO A 233 1.93 -15.68 28.53
N GLU A 234 2.84 -16.29 27.80
CA GLU A 234 2.84 -17.74 27.58
C GLU A 234 2.84 -18.42 28.93
N THR A 235 1.82 -19.21 29.22
CA THR A 235 1.52 -20.01 30.42
C THR A 235 0.47 -19.39 31.35
N ALA A 236 -0.82 -19.52 30.95
CA ALA A 236 -2.02 -19.65 31.81
C ALA A 236 -3.30 -19.35 30.99
N ALA A 237 -3.59 -20.11 29.93
CA ALA A 237 -4.60 -19.70 28.93
C ALA A 237 -6.06 -20.09 29.26
N ASP A 238 -6.35 -20.78 30.38
CA ASP A 238 -7.70 -21.29 30.65
C ASP A 238 -8.49 -20.60 31.77
N SER A 239 -7.88 -19.75 32.59
CA SER A 239 -8.60 -19.13 33.72
C SER A 239 -9.04 -17.68 33.49
N GLU A 240 -8.38 -16.92 32.56
CA GLU A 240 -8.69 -15.51 32.35
C GLU A 240 -9.84 -15.25 31.35
N THR A 241 -10.04 -16.13 30.38
CA THR A 241 -11.19 -16.05 29.47
C THR A 241 -12.50 -16.33 30.19
N HIS A 242 -12.53 -17.27 31.15
CA HIS A 242 -13.69 -17.54 32.01
C HIS A 242 -14.02 -16.34 32.90
N ASN A 243 -13.00 -15.66 33.48
CA ASN A 243 -13.21 -14.49 34.33
C ASN A 243 -13.70 -13.26 33.56
N SER A 244 -13.26 -13.06 32.31
CA SER A 244 -13.71 -11.92 31.51
C SER A 244 -15.16 -12.10 31.02
N LEU A 245 -15.55 -13.31 30.66
CA LEU A 245 -16.91 -13.65 30.24
C LEU A 245 -17.88 -13.55 31.43
N GLN A 246 -17.46 -14.03 32.60
CA GLN A 246 -18.23 -13.98 33.82
C GLN A 246 -18.46 -12.51 34.28
N LYS A 247 -17.44 -11.67 34.21
CA LYS A 247 -17.52 -10.24 34.49
C LYS A 247 -18.44 -9.51 33.51
N CYS A 248 -18.37 -9.83 32.22
CA CYS A 248 -19.26 -9.26 31.20
C CYS A 248 -20.72 -9.66 31.44
N THR A 249 -21.00 -10.93 31.82
CA THR A 249 -22.35 -11.37 32.17
C THR A 249 -22.88 -10.71 33.44
N GLU A 250 -22.04 -10.52 34.45
CA GLU A 250 -22.42 -9.79 35.68
C GLU A 250 -22.72 -8.32 35.41
N ASP A 251 -21.94 -7.63 34.61
CA ASP A 251 -22.15 -6.24 34.23
C ASP A 251 -23.41 -6.09 33.38
N PHE A 252 -23.70 -7.01 32.47
CA PHE A 252 -24.93 -7.05 31.69
C PHE A 252 -26.15 -7.26 32.59
N GLN A 253 -26.04 -8.13 33.57
CA GLN A 253 -27.12 -8.39 34.53
C GLN A 253 -27.43 -7.16 35.38
N LYS A 254 -26.40 -6.46 35.88
CA LYS A 254 -26.55 -5.19 36.63
C LYS A 254 -27.20 -4.10 35.79
N GLN A 255 -26.83 -3.95 34.55
CA GLN A 255 -27.47 -2.98 33.64
C GLN A 255 -28.92 -3.32 33.38
N ARG A 256 -29.28 -4.59 33.26
CA ARG A 256 -30.66 -5.02 33.12
C ARG A 256 -31.54 -4.72 34.34
N GLU A 257 -31.02 -5.00 35.53
CA GLU A 257 -31.69 -4.68 36.79
C GLU A 257 -31.89 -3.17 36.97
N GLU A 258 -30.92 -2.35 36.57
CA GLU A 258 -31.04 -0.90 36.66
C GLU A 258 -32.08 -0.34 35.66
N ILE A 259 -32.16 -0.90 34.44
CA ILE A 259 -33.19 -0.56 33.46
C ILE A 259 -34.57 -0.91 33.99
N GLU A 260 -34.76 -2.07 34.61
CA GLU A 260 -36.05 -2.45 35.22
C GLU A 260 -36.42 -1.56 36.39
N ARG A 261 -35.45 -1.21 37.24
CA ARG A 261 -35.64 -0.24 38.33
C ARG A 261 -36.05 1.12 37.83
N LEU A 262 -35.35 1.63 36.80
CA LEU A 262 -35.70 2.93 36.21
C LEU A 262 -37.07 2.91 35.54
N ARG A 263 -37.44 1.83 34.87
CA ARG A 263 -38.80 1.64 34.32
C ARG A 263 -39.89 1.63 35.41
N ALA A 264 -39.64 0.95 36.51
CA ALA A 264 -40.57 0.93 37.66
C ALA A 264 -40.73 2.33 38.24
N LEU A 265 -39.67 3.10 38.41
CA LEU A 265 -39.74 4.49 38.89
C LEU A 265 -40.51 5.39 37.92
N LEU A 266 -40.30 5.26 36.61
CA LEU A 266 -41.04 6.02 35.60
C LEU A 266 -42.53 5.69 35.63
N THR A 267 -42.88 4.42 35.84
CA THR A 267 -44.27 3.99 35.97
C THR A 267 -44.91 4.54 37.27
N GLN A 268 -44.15 4.55 38.36
CA GLN A 268 -44.61 5.11 39.65
C GLN A 268 -44.84 6.61 39.57
N HIS A 269 -44.10 7.34 38.73
CA HIS A 269 -44.26 8.79 38.56
C HIS A 269 -45.19 9.17 37.40
N ASN A 270 -45.95 8.20 36.82
CA ASN A 270 -46.86 8.42 35.69
C ASN A 270 -46.22 9.16 34.50
N ILE A 271 -44.94 8.95 34.24
CA ILE A 271 -44.24 9.45 33.06
C ILE A 271 -44.45 8.43 31.95
N PRO A 272 -45.15 8.77 30.85
CA PRO A 272 -45.35 7.81 29.77
C PRO A 272 -43.99 7.48 29.15
N LEU A 273 -43.63 6.20 29.10
CA LEU A 273 -42.56 5.68 28.27
C LEU A 273 -43.00 5.85 26.82
N ASP A 274 -42.47 6.84 26.15
CA ASP A 274 -42.74 7.09 24.73
C ASP A 274 -42.05 5.95 23.90
N SER A 275 -42.75 4.82 23.80
CA SER A 275 -42.39 3.72 22.92
C SER A 275 -42.92 4.03 21.51
N LYS A 276 -42.39 5.08 20.90
CA LYS A 276 -42.46 5.25 19.44
C LYS A 276 -41.31 4.55 18.76
N GLN A 277 -41.33 3.24 18.81
CA GLN A 277 -40.84 2.46 17.67
C GLN A 277 -42.01 2.41 16.68
N ASN A 278 -41.97 3.32 15.69
CA ASN A 278 -42.75 3.18 14.48
C ASN A 278 -42.27 1.95 13.75
N VAL A 279 -42.95 0.83 13.93
CA VAL A 279 -43.00 -0.25 12.95
C VAL A 279 -43.97 0.27 11.89
N PRO A 280 -43.52 0.48 10.64
CA PRO A 280 -44.47 0.72 9.57
C PRO A 280 -45.15 -0.60 9.24
N ASP A 281 -46.49 -0.57 9.30
CA ASP A 281 -47.39 -1.61 8.82
C ASP A 281 -47.05 -1.99 7.34
N GLU A 282 -47.07 -3.27 7.10
CA GLU A 282 -47.05 -3.91 5.79
C GLU A 282 -48.14 -3.32 4.84
N PRO A 283 -47.80 -2.92 3.61
CA PRO A 283 -48.79 -2.93 2.54
C PRO A 283 -48.58 -4.18 1.69
N LYS A 284 -49.64 -4.99 1.67
CA LYS A 284 -49.87 -6.05 0.68
C LYS A 284 -49.80 -5.52 -0.75
N SER A 285 -49.17 -6.35 -1.57
CA SER A 285 -49.57 -6.65 -2.94
C SER A 285 -49.02 -5.81 -4.10
N THR A 286 -48.29 -6.55 -4.96
CA THR A 286 -48.26 -6.49 -6.45
C THR A 286 -47.54 -5.31 -7.08
N ALA A 287 -46.35 -5.56 -7.58
CA ALA A 287 -45.99 -5.44 -8.99
C ALA A 287 -44.51 -5.76 -9.22
N SER A 288 -44.27 -6.73 -10.05
CA SER A 288 -42.97 -7.09 -10.62
C SER A 288 -42.36 -5.91 -11.37
N VAL A 289 -41.21 -5.44 -10.89
CA VAL A 289 -40.27 -4.64 -11.70
C VAL A 289 -38.87 -5.23 -11.53
N THR A 290 -38.45 -5.88 -12.57
CA THR A 290 -37.08 -6.33 -12.79
C THR A 290 -36.17 -5.11 -12.83
N VAL A 291 -35.42 -4.85 -11.78
CA VAL A 291 -34.24 -4.00 -11.84
C VAL A 291 -33.03 -4.90 -11.82
N LYS A 292 -32.36 -4.95 -12.96
CA LYS A 292 -31.04 -5.54 -13.12
C LYS A 292 -30.04 -4.58 -12.50
N ASP A 293 -29.50 -4.90 -11.33
CA ASP A 293 -28.25 -4.33 -10.87
C ASP A 293 -27.09 -5.21 -11.32
N PRO A 294 -26.12 -4.65 -12.03
CA PRO A 294 -24.92 -5.39 -12.39
C PRO A 294 -23.88 -5.21 -11.28
N HIS A 295 -23.86 -6.13 -10.30
CA HIS A 295 -22.67 -6.30 -9.49
C HIS A 295 -21.57 -6.93 -10.36
N PRO A 296 -20.38 -6.35 -10.43
CA PRO A 296 -19.25 -6.96 -11.14
C PRO A 296 -18.67 -8.10 -10.30
N ARG A 297 -19.28 -9.28 -10.38
CA ARG A 297 -18.56 -10.52 -10.12
C ARG A 297 -17.49 -10.65 -11.20
N GLY A 298 -16.23 -10.74 -10.79
CA GLY A 298 -15.15 -11.09 -11.70
C GLY A 298 -15.38 -12.50 -12.23
N ASP A 299 -16.00 -12.59 -13.39
CA ASP A 299 -16.19 -13.84 -14.10
C ASP A 299 -14.83 -14.26 -14.66
N THR A 300 -14.26 -15.36 -14.11
CA THR A 300 -13.09 -16.03 -14.66
C THR A 300 -13.53 -16.88 -15.86
N GLY A 301 -14.05 -16.25 -16.88
CA GLY A 301 -14.22 -16.87 -18.18
C GLY A 301 -12.86 -17.01 -18.85
N LEU A 302 -12.30 -18.22 -18.83
CA LEU A 302 -11.29 -18.62 -19.80
C LEU A 302 -11.78 -18.30 -21.20
N ILE A 303 -11.14 -17.34 -21.85
CA ILE A 303 -11.20 -17.23 -23.29
C ILE A 303 -10.01 -18.00 -23.83
N ASP A 304 -10.21 -19.28 -24.13
CA ASP A 304 -9.56 -19.93 -25.25
C ASP A 304 -10.03 -19.22 -26.51
N MET A 305 -9.16 -18.52 -27.19
CA MET A 305 -9.11 -18.41 -28.66
C MET A 305 -7.98 -17.46 -29.10
N LEU A 306 -7.05 -18.10 -29.86
CA LEU A 306 -6.16 -17.55 -30.91
C LEU A 306 -5.06 -16.59 -30.48
#